data_d973c9121da8023d35380a93dd26b034
#
_entry.id   d973c9121da8023d35380a93dd26b034
#
_cell.length_a   1.000
_cell.length_b   1.000
_cell.length_c   1.000
_cell.angle_alpha   90.00
_cell.angle_beta   90.00
_cell.angle_gamma   90.00
#
_symmetry.space_group_name_H-M   'P 1'
#
loop_
_entity.id
_entity.type
_entity.pdbx_description
1 polymer ?
#
loop_
_entity_poly.entity_id
_entity_poly.type
_entity_poly.pdbx_seq_one_letter_code
_entity_poly.pdbx_strand_id
1 'polypeptide(L)'
;MISWADSRKRVQEQGVKKLYYMSAEFLMGRAFSNNLINQGLYEAYREAFWEMGLDFDKITDEENDAGLGNGGLGRLAACFLDSLSTMELPVLGCGIRYEYGMFRQKIVDGTQIEMEDDWLRDGNVWEIERPELSVEVHFNGTIQENWTENGLKIEHKDYNTVIAVPYDVPIIGYKTKTPATLRLWSARSKRRFDFHS
;
A
#
# COMPACT_ATOMS: atom_id res chain seq x y z
N MET A 1 -9.98 -6.26 -11.21
CA MET A 1 -10.38 -4.85 -10.92
C MET A 1 -11.88 -4.63 -10.76
N ILE A 2 -12.72 -5.18 -11.64
CA ILE A 2 -14.19 -5.01 -11.53
C ILE A 2 -14.72 -5.53 -10.17
N SER A 3 -14.34 -6.73 -9.75
CA SER A 3 -14.76 -7.28 -8.47
C SER A 3 -14.29 -6.48 -7.24
N TRP A 4 -13.12 -5.83 -7.31
CA TRP A 4 -12.61 -4.96 -6.24
C TRP A 4 -13.42 -3.67 -6.12
N ALA A 5 -13.73 -3.02 -7.25
CA ALA A 5 -14.58 -1.83 -7.27
C ALA A 5 -16.00 -2.15 -6.78
N ASP A 6 -16.58 -3.26 -7.23
CA ASP A 6 -17.90 -3.71 -6.82
C ASP A 6 -17.96 -4.08 -5.33
N SER A 7 -16.91 -4.70 -4.80
CA SER A 7 -16.81 -5.02 -3.38
C SER A 7 -16.81 -3.76 -2.51
N ARG A 8 -16.04 -2.73 -2.91
CA ARG A 8 -16.01 -1.44 -2.21
C ARG A 8 -17.37 -0.75 -2.24
N LYS A 9 -18.04 -0.76 -3.41
CA LYS A 9 -19.37 -0.19 -3.57
C LYS A 9 -20.39 -0.89 -2.66
N ARG A 10 -20.41 -2.22 -2.65
CA ARG A 10 -21.29 -3.01 -1.76
C ARG A 10 -21.07 -2.70 -0.29
N VAL A 11 -19.81 -2.64 0.16
CA VAL A 11 -19.47 -2.30 1.55
C VAL A 11 -19.99 -0.90 1.92
N GLN A 12 -19.93 0.06 1.01
CA GLN A 12 -20.43 1.41 1.23
C GLN A 12 -21.95 1.46 1.25
N GLU A 13 -22.62 0.81 0.31
CA GLU A 13 -24.09 0.80 0.18
C GLU A 13 -24.77 0.06 1.34
N GLN A 14 -24.18 -1.01 1.83
CA GLN A 14 -24.74 -1.81 2.94
C GLN A 14 -24.42 -1.24 4.32
N GLY A 15 -23.58 -0.20 4.42
CA GLY A 15 -23.22 0.41 5.69
C GLY A 15 -22.61 -0.54 6.72
N VAL A 16 -21.93 -1.61 6.27
CA VAL A 16 -21.33 -2.61 7.14
C VAL A 16 -20.15 -2.04 7.93
N LYS A 17 -19.86 -2.63 9.09
CA LYS A 17 -18.68 -2.28 9.88
C LYS A 17 -17.42 -2.59 9.08
N LYS A 18 -16.47 -1.64 9.05
CA LYS A 18 -15.17 -1.79 8.42
C LYS A 18 -14.10 -1.95 9.48
N LEU A 19 -13.16 -2.84 9.23
CA LEU A 19 -11.96 -2.99 10.03
C LEU A 19 -10.83 -2.17 9.38
N TYR A 20 -10.20 -1.31 10.18
CA TYR A 20 -9.00 -0.57 9.76
C TYR A 20 -7.79 -1.19 10.45
N TYR A 21 -6.85 -1.71 9.67
CA TYR A 21 -5.60 -2.25 10.17
C TYR A 21 -4.48 -1.25 9.90
N MET A 22 -4.00 -0.59 10.94
CA MET A 22 -2.96 0.44 10.82
C MET A 22 -1.62 -0.15 11.21
N SER A 23 -0.64 -0.03 10.32
CA SER A 23 0.75 -0.42 10.58
C SER A 23 1.71 0.50 9.86
N ALA A 24 2.86 0.78 10.49
CA ALA A 24 3.97 1.47 9.83
C ALA A 24 4.65 0.58 8.78
N GLU A 25 4.47 -0.73 8.84
CA GLU A 25 5.11 -1.71 7.97
C GLU A 25 4.08 -2.69 7.39
N PHE A 26 4.21 -2.98 6.09
CA PHE A 26 3.49 -4.05 5.39
C PHE A 26 4.46 -4.81 4.50
N LEU A 27 4.97 -5.94 4.96
CA LEU A 27 5.90 -6.79 4.21
C LEU A 27 5.13 -7.83 3.41
N MET A 28 4.52 -7.40 2.30
CA MET A 28 3.62 -8.23 1.49
C MET A 28 4.36 -9.29 0.68
N GLY A 29 5.58 -9.03 0.24
CA GLY A 29 6.31 -9.87 -0.69
C GLY A 29 5.84 -9.67 -2.15
N ARG A 30 6.16 -10.64 -3.01
CA ARG A 30 5.80 -10.62 -4.44
C ARG A 30 4.29 -10.86 -4.62
N ALA A 31 3.67 -10.05 -5.45
CA ALA A 31 2.22 -10.09 -5.66
C ALA A 31 1.80 -11.02 -6.79
N PHE A 32 2.59 -11.17 -7.85
CA PHE A 32 2.20 -11.91 -9.05
C PHE A 32 1.84 -13.36 -8.76
N SER A 33 2.79 -14.15 -8.25
CA SER A 33 2.55 -15.56 -7.93
C SER A 33 1.48 -15.74 -6.86
N ASN A 34 1.48 -14.90 -5.82
CA ASN A 34 0.47 -14.92 -4.77
C ASN A 34 -0.95 -14.71 -5.33
N ASN A 35 -1.11 -13.73 -6.22
CA ASN A 35 -2.39 -13.44 -6.85
C ASN A 35 -2.86 -14.57 -7.75
N LEU A 36 -1.96 -15.22 -8.49
CA LEU A 36 -2.30 -16.38 -9.31
C LEU A 36 -2.75 -17.58 -8.47
N ILE A 37 -2.06 -17.87 -7.39
CA ILE A 37 -2.41 -18.94 -6.44
C ILE A 37 -3.79 -18.66 -5.84
N ASN A 38 -4.01 -17.45 -5.35
CA ASN A 38 -5.25 -17.08 -4.69
C ASN A 38 -6.46 -17.10 -5.63
N GLN A 39 -6.25 -16.86 -6.92
CA GLN A 39 -7.28 -16.95 -7.94
C GLN A 39 -7.42 -18.36 -8.56
N GLY A 40 -6.54 -19.30 -8.22
CA GLY A 40 -6.53 -20.64 -8.80
C GLY A 40 -6.07 -20.67 -10.26
N LEU A 41 -5.28 -19.68 -10.69
CA LEU A 41 -4.81 -19.48 -12.06
C LEU A 41 -3.35 -19.88 -12.27
N TYR A 42 -2.65 -20.27 -11.23
CA TYR A 42 -1.19 -20.49 -11.26
C TYR A 42 -0.77 -21.50 -12.34
N GLU A 43 -1.39 -22.67 -12.39
CA GLU A 43 -1.06 -23.70 -13.36
C GLU A 43 -1.42 -23.30 -14.81
N ALA A 44 -2.56 -22.64 -15.00
CA ALA A 44 -2.96 -22.18 -16.32
C ALA A 44 -2.00 -21.11 -16.89
N TYR A 45 -1.50 -20.22 -16.03
CA TYR A 45 -0.49 -19.23 -16.44
C TYR A 45 0.85 -19.92 -16.74
N ARG A 46 1.28 -20.85 -15.91
CA ARG A 46 2.54 -21.58 -16.14
C ARG A 46 2.50 -22.35 -17.47
N GLU A 47 1.37 -22.99 -17.81
CA GLU A 47 1.17 -23.68 -19.07
C GLU A 47 1.19 -22.70 -20.26
N ALA A 48 0.47 -21.58 -20.16
CA ALA A 48 0.45 -20.55 -21.20
C ALA A 48 1.83 -19.93 -21.46
N PHE A 49 2.62 -19.68 -20.42
CA PHE A 49 3.99 -19.20 -20.57
C PHE A 49 4.90 -20.22 -21.25
N TRP A 50 4.74 -21.49 -20.89
CA TRP A 50 5.48 -22.57 -21.54
C TRP A 50 5.12 -22.70 -23.03
N GLU A 51 3.84 -22.60 -23.40
CA GLU A 51 3.39 -22.59 -24.80
C GLU A 51 3.97 -21.42 -25.60
N MET A 52 4.18 -20.27 -24.96
CA MET A 52 4.84 -19.10 -25.55
C MET A 52 6.38 -19.22 -25.61
N GLY A 53 6.95 -20.31 -25.12
CA GLY A 53 8.40 -20.49 -25.02
C GLY A 53 9.08 -19.65 -23.94
N LEU A 54 8.31 -19.18 -22.95
CA LEU A 54 8.79 -18.37 -21.83
C LEU A 54 8.98 -19.21 -20.58
N ASP A 55 10.02 -18.91 -19.82
CA ASP A 55 10.31 -19.54 -18.54
C ASP A 55 9.56 -18.78 -17.43
N PHE A 56 8.48 -19.40 -16.94
CA PHE A 56 7.60 -18.81 -15.93
C PHE A 56 8.34 -18.46 -14.64
N ASP A 57 9.25 -19.33 -14.18
CA ASP A 57 9.96 -19.12 -12.91
C ASP A 57 10.94 -17.95 -13.03
N LYS A 58 11.63 -17.83 -14.16
CA LYS A 58 12.49 -16.65 -14.40
C LYS A 58 11.72 -15.35 -14.45
N ILE A 59 10.54 -15.35 -15.08
CA ILE A 59 9.71 -14.14 -15.17
C ILE A 59 9.16 -13.75 -13.79
N THR A 60 8.74 -14.73 -13.00
CA THR A 60 8.27 -14.45 -11.64
C THR A 60 9.39 -13.97 -10.72
N ASP A 61 10.64 -14.37 -11.00
CA ASP A 61 11.81 -13.94 -10.23
C ASP A 61 12.24 -12.49 -10.54
N GLU A 62 11.82 -11.93 -11.66
CA GLU A 62 12.05 -10.50 -11.98
C GLU A 62 11.19 -9.55 -11.14
N GLU A 63 10.11 -10.03 -10.52
CA GLU A 63 9.30 -9.19 -9.64
C GLU A 63 10.07 -8.86 -8.36
N ASN A 64 10.30 -7.57 -8.15
CA ASN A 64 10.90 -7.07 -6.92
C ASN A 64 9.90 -7.12 -5.76
N ASP A 65 10.38 -7.48 -4.57
CA ASP A 65 9.59 -7.35 -3.35
C ASP A 65 9.33 -5.87 -3.05
N ALA A 66 8.10 -5.53 -2.70
CA ALA A 66 7.82 -4.26 -2.07
C ALA A 66 8.35 -4.30 -0.62
N GLY A 67 9.59 -3.86 -0.41
CA GLY A 67 10.29 -3.93 0.87
C GLY A 67 9.80 -2.90 1.88
N LEU A 68 8.50 -2.87 2.15
CA LEU A 68 7.84 -1.91 3.04
C LEU A 68 7.74 -2.42 4.48
N GLY A 69 8.65 -3.25 4.89
CA GLY A 69 8.75 -3.80 6.23
C GLY A 69 10.09 -4.47 6.45
N ASN A 70 10.41 -4.78 7.70
CA ASN A 70 11.71 -5.30 8.10
C ASN A 70 11.62 -6.73 8.67
N GLY A 71 10.57 -7.05 9.40
CA GLY A 71 10.49 -8.32 10.12
C GLY A 71 9.08 -8.68 10.55
N GLY A 72 8.94 -9.17 11.77
CA GLY A 72 7.71 -9.74 12.31
C GLY A 72 6.51 -8.79 12.28
N LEU A 73 6.70 -7.50 12.57
CA LEU A 73 5.63 -6.50 12.54
C LEU A 73 5.02 -6.40 11.15
N GLY A 74 5.85 -6.15 10.15
CA GLY A 74 5.39 -5.99 8.77
C GLY A 74 4.83 -7.27 8.17
N ARG A 75 5.43 -8.43 8.50
CA ARG A 75 4.93 -9.72 8.00
C ARG A 75 3.62 -10.13 8.66
N LEU A 76 3.44 -9.84 9.96
CA LEU A 76 2.17 -10.08 10.66
C LEU A 76 1.03 -9.27 10.03
N ALA A 77 1.27 -7.99 9.73
CA ALA A 77 0.30 -7.14 9.04
C ALA A 77 -0.09 -7.71 7.67
N ALA A 78 0.88 -8.19 6.89
CA ALA A 78 0.64 -8.82 5.60
C ALA A 78 -0.20 -10.10 5.74
N CYS A 79 0.13 -10.98 6.69
CA CYS A 79 -0.61 -12.22 6.94
C CYS A 79 -2.05 -11.94 7.39
N PHE A 80 -2.27 -10.92 8.21
CA PHE A 80 -3.62 -10.53 8.62
C PHE A 80 -4.45 -10.01 7.45
N LEU A 81 -3.88 -9.19 6.57
CA LEU A 81 -4.61 -8.73 5.38
C LEU A 81 -5.02 -9.89 4.47
N ASP A 82 -4.12 -10.83 4.24
CA ASP A 82 -4.41 -12.02 3.43
C ASP A 82 -5.51 -12.88 4.07
N SER A 83 -5.41 -13.15 5.37
CA SER A 83 -6.42 -13.90 6.13
C SER A 83 -7.78 -13.21 6.13
N LEU A 84 -7.81 -11.91 6.40
CA LEU A 84 -9.07 -11.13 6.44
C LEU A 84 -9.71 -11.03 5.04
N SER A 85 -8.91 -10.94 3.98
CA SER A 85 -9.40 -10.99 2.61
C SER A 85 -9.95 -12.38 2.26
N THR A 86 -9.28 -13.45 2.71
CA THR A 86 -9.75 -14.84 2.54
C THR A 86 -11.05 -15.11 3.28
N MET A 87 -11.26 -14.46 4.42
CA MET A 87 -12.51 -14.50 5.19
C MET A 87 -13.60 -13.56 4.64
N GLU A 88 -13.33 -12.85 3.54
CA GLU A 88 -14.22 -11.86 2.91
C GLU A 88 -14.68 -10.74 3.86
N LEU A 89 -13.87 -10.39 4.83
CA LEU A 89 -14.17 -9.31 5.77
C LEU A 89 -13.83 -7.93 5.15
N PRO A 90 -14.65 -6.89 5.36
CA PRO A 90 -14.41 -5.56 4.84
C PRO A 90 -13.28 -4.88 5.61
N VAL A 91 -12.05 -5.07 5.16
CA VAL A 91 -10.84 -4.53 5.76
C VAL A 91 -10.16 -3.50 4.86
N LEU A 92 -9.61 -2.47 5.50
CA LEU A 92 -8.71 -1.50 4.90
C LEU A 92 -7.40 -1.48 5.71
N GLY A 93 -6.32 -1.97 5.11
CA GLY A 93 -4.97 -1.76 5.63
C GLY A 93 -4.54 -0.31 5.36
N CYS A 94 -3.94 0.33 6.35
CA CYS A 94 -3.43 1.70 6.23
C CYS A 94 -1.96 1.71 6.63
N GLY A 95 -1.09 2.13 5.72
CA GLY A 95 0.35 2.20 5.94
C GLY A 95 1.01 3.38 5.23
N ILE A 96 2.32 3.39 5.26
CA ILE A 96 3.15 4.43 4.64
C ILE A 96 3.68 3.91 3.31
N ARG A 97 3.53 4.70 2.25
CA ARG A 97 4.18 4.45 0.97
C ARG A 97 5.58 5.06 1.01
N TYR A 98 6.54 4.28 1.49
CA TYR A 98 7.93 4.69 1.51
C TYR A 98 8.45 4.87 0.08
N GLU A 99 9.21 5.92 -0.18
CA GLU A 99 9.84 6.15 -1.49
C GLU A 99 10.92 5.11 -1.79
N TYR A 100 11.63 4.68 -0.74
CA TYR A 100 12.62 3.62 -0.80
C TYR A 100 12.19 2.47 0.10
N GLY A 101 12.37 1.24 -0.37
CA GLY A 101 12.17 0.06 0.43
C GLY A 101 13.28 -0.14 1.46
N MET A 102 13.23 -1.28 2.14
CA MET A 102 14.32 -1.70 3.00
C MET A 102 15.60 -1.82 2.17
N PHE A 103 16.72 -1.30 2.68
CA PHE A 103 17.99 -1.28 1.94
C PHE A 103 18.38 -2.66 1.38
N ARG A 104 19.02 -2.65 0.22
CA ARG A 104 19.66 -3.85 -0.37
C ARG A 104 21.02 -4.07 0.27
N GLN A 105 21.38 -5.34 0.46
CA GLN A 105 22.68 -5.74 0.97
C GLN A 105 23.58 -6.16 -0.18
N LYS A 106 24.80 -5.64 -0.22
CA LYS A 106 25.84 -6.02 -1.17
C LYS A 106 27.11 -6.36 -0.42
N ILE A 107 27.81 -7.41 -0.84
CA ILE A 107 29.14 -7.74 -0.33
C ILE A 107 30.18 -7.15 -1.27
N VAL A 108 31.03 -6.29 -0.73
CA VAL A 108 32.17 -5.69 -1.42
C VAL A 108 33.41 -5.89 -0.57
N ASP A 109 34.44 -6.51 -1.14
CA ASP A 109 35.71 -6.84 -0.46
C ASP A 109 35.51 -7.55 0.90
N GLY A 110 34.53 -8.47 0.96
CA GLY A 110 34.19 -9.21 2.17
C GLY A 110 33.39 -8.44 3.22
N THR A 111 33.04 -7.19 2.95
CA THR A 111 32.25 -6.33 3.85
C THR A 111 30.87 -6.09 3.28
N GLN A 112 29.85 -6.21 4.14
CA GLN A 112 28.47 -5.82 3.78
C GLN A 112 28.36 -4.30 3.68
N ILE A 113 27.77 -3.85 2.58
CA ILE A 113 27.35 -2.46 2.38
C ILE A 113 25.86 -2.42 2.10
N GLU A 114 25.22 -1.33 2.54
CA GLU A 114 23.81 -1.04 2.31
C GLU A 114 23.67 -0.17 1.07
N MET A 115 22.66 -0.50 0.26
CA MET A 115 22.33 0.22 -0.97
C MET A 115 20.87 0.60 -0.97
N GLU A 116 20.53 1.65 -1.70
CA GLU A 116 19.15 2.07 -1.92
C GLU A 116 18.32 0.94 -2.53
N ASP A 117 17.12 0.75 -2.03
CA ASP A 117 16.09 -0.06 -2.67
C ASP A 117 15.05 0.85 -3.33
N ASP A 118 15.35 1.29 -4.54
CA ASP A 118 14.47 2.10 -5.40
C ASP A 118 13.41 1.21 -6.06
N TRP A 119 12.50 0.68 -5.24
CA TRP A 119 11.48 -0.27 -5.65
C TRP A 119 10.42 0.30 -6.59
N LEU A 120 10.35 1.64 -6.70
CA LEU A 120 9.41 2.37 -7.55
C LEU A 120 10.02 2.87 -8.87
N ARG A 121 11.29 2.58 -9.13
CA ARG A 121 12.02 3.07 -10.33
C ARG A 121 11.25 2.81 -11.63
N ASP A 122 10.71 1.62 -11.80
CA ASP A 122 10.00 1.20 -13.00
C ASP A 122 8.47 1.27 -12.83
N GLY A 123 8.02 1.94 -11.75
CA GLY A 123 6.61 1.99 -11.34
C GLY A 123 6.16 0.74 -10.60
N ASN A 124 4.90 0.74 -10.15
CA ASN A 124 4.28 -0.39 -9.50
C ASN A 124 2.91 -0.68 -10.12
N VAL A 125 2.80 -1.78 -10.83
CA VAL A 125 1.58 -2.18 -11.55
C VAL A 125 0.44 -2.62 -10.62
N TRP A 126 0.75 -2.89 -9.35
CA TRP A 126 -0.22 -3.37 -8.36
C TRP A 126 -0.94 -2.26 -7.62
N GLU A 127 -0.49 -1.02 -7.73
CA GLU A 127 -1.10 0.10 -7.02
C GLU A 127 -1.90 1.02 -7.94
N ILE A 128 -2.93 1.64 -7.38
CA ILE A 128 -3.79 2.61 -8.05
C ILE A 128 -3.74 3.90 -7.25
N GLU A 129 -3.19 4.96 -7.83
CA GLU A 129 -3.21 6.29 -7.22
C GLU A 129 -4.65 6.80 -7.10
N ARG A 130 -4.98 7.39 -5.96
CA ARG A 130 -6.33 7.90 -5.65
C ARG A 130 -6.26 9.37 -5.24
N PRO A 131 -5.93 10.27 -6.17
CA PRO A 131 -5.76 11.69 -5.85
C PRO A 131 -7.04 12.34 -5.34
N GLU A 132 -8.21 11.83 -5.73
CA GLU A 132 -9.51 12.30 -5.26
C GLU A 132 -9.79 12.00 -3.78
N LEU A 133 -8.99 11.16 -3.16
CA LEU A 133 -9.05 10.83 -1.74
C LEU A 133 -7.91 11.46 -0.94
N SER A 134 -7.17 12.40 -1.55
CA SER A 134 -6.10 13.11 -0.87
C SER A 134 -6.62 13.97 0.27
N VAL A 135 -5.84 14.07 1.33
CA VAL A 135 -6.16 14.89 2.50
C VAL A 135 -4.99 15.80 2.86
N GLU A 136 -5.31 16.99 3.36
CA GLU A 136 -4.31 17.89 3.95
C GLU A 136 -4.05 17.46 5.39
N VAL A 137 -2.78 17.28 5.73
CA VAL A 137 -2.32 16.98 7.08
C VAL A 137 -1.45 18.14 7.58
N HIS A 138 -1.75 18.62 8.77
CA HIS A 138 -1.08 19.76 9.37
C HIS A 138 -0.08 19.28 10.43
N PHE A 139 1.17 19.75 10.31
CA PHE A 139 2.26 19.45 11.22
C PHE A 139 2.80 20.71 11.88
N ASN A 140 3.32 20.58 13.09
CA ASN A 140 3.87 21.70 13.87
C ASN A 140 2.83 22.78 14.17
N GLY A 141 3.25 24.03 14.33
CA GLY A 141 2.37 25.15 14.64
C GLY A 141 1.99 25.23 16.11
N THR A 142 0.95 26.01 16.38
CA THR A 142 0.45 26.29 17.72
C THR A 142 -1.02 26.00 17.85
N ILE A 143 -1.43 25.43 18.97
CA ILE A 143 -2.84 25.22 19.30
C ILE A 143 -3.30 26.37 20.19
N GLN A 144 -4.38 27.05 19.78
CA GLN A 144 -5.07 28.06 20.58
C GLN A 144 -6.40 27.55 21.05
N GLU A 145 -6.59 27.59 22.35
CA GLU A 145 -7.84 27.19 23.00
C GLU A 145 -8.63 28.46 23.35
N ASN A 146 -9.81 28.61 22.80
CA ASN A 146 -10.72 29.71 23.07
C ASN A 146 -12.01 29.18 23.69
N TRP A 147 -12.22 29.46 24.97
CA TRP A 147 -13.49 29.15 25.64
C TRP A 147 -14.54 30.17 25.26
N THR A 148 -15.65 29.70 24.72
CA THR A 148 -16.80 30.52 24.33
C THR A 148 -18.05 30.04 25.08
N GLU A 149 -19.13 30.79 25.01
CA GLU A 149 -20.42 30.38 25.58
C GLU A 149 -20.94 29.04 25.02
N ASN A 150 -20.50 28.65 23.81
CA ASN A 150 -20.84 27.41 23.14
C ASN A 150 -19.83 26.26 23.38
N GLY A 151 -18.85 26.45 24.29
CA GLY A 151 -17.84 25.48 24.65
C GLY A 151 -16.43 25.83 24.16
N LEU A 152 -15.53 24.86 24.19
CA LEU A 152 -14.13 25.01 23.77
C LEU A 152 -14.02 25.02 22.26
N LYS A 153 -13.44 26.08 21.71
CA LYS A 153 -13.02 26.20 20.32
C LYS A 153 -11.50 26.05 20.22
N ILE A 154 -11.05 25.07 19.46
CA ILE A 154 -9.63 24.81 19.20
C ILE A 154 -9.28 25.33 17.82
N GLU A 155 -8.24 26.17 17.73
CA GLU A 155 -7.68 26.65 16.47
C GLU A 155 -6.22 26.20 16.35
N HIS A 156 -5.88 25.62 15.21
CA HIS A 156 -4.50 25.24 14.86
C HIS A 156 -3.93 26.34 13.94
N LYS A 157 -2.83 27.00 14.32
CA LYS A 157 -2.21 28.11 13.60
C LYS A 157 -0.73 27.84 13.31
N ASP A 158 -0.20 28.53 12.30
CA ASP A 158 1.22 28.51 11.91
C ASP A 158 1.76 27.10 11.63
N TYR A 159 0.91 26.23 11.08
CA TYR A 159 1.25 24.85 10.74
C TYR A 159 1.85 24.71 9.33
N ASN A 160 2.60 23.66 9.13
CA ASN A 160 3.03 23.18 7.82
C ASN A 160 2.02 22.19 7.26
N THR A 161 1.68 22.33 5.98
CA THR A 161 0.74 21.43 5.30
C THR A 161 1.48 20.43 4.43
N VAL A 162 1.15 19.17 4.59
CA VAL A 162 1.54 18.06 3.71
C VAL A 162 0.28 17.49 3.09
N ILE A 163 0.32 17.18 1.80
CA ILE A 163 -0.76 16.46 1.11
C ILE A 163 -0.49 14.97 1.21
N ALA A 164 -1.34 14.25 1.91
CA ALA A 164 -1.32 12.80 1.95
C ALA A 164 -2.12 12.26 0.77
N VAL A 165 -1.44 11.62 -0.18
CA VAL A 165 -2.03 11.02 -1.38
C VAL A 165 -2.07 9.51 -1.21
N PRO A 166 -3.25 8.87 -1.25
CA PRO A 166 -3.34 7.42 -1.08
C PRO A 166 -3.12 6.67 -2.38
N TYR A 167 -2.50 5.50 -2.25
CA TYR A 167 -2.33 4.48 -3.27
C TYR A 167 -2.97 3.19 -2.79
N ASP A 168 -3.94 2.69 -3.52
CA ASP A 168 -4.69 1.48 -3.15
C ASP A 168 -4.13 0.26 -3.88
N VAL A 169 -3.78 -0.76 -3.11
CA VAL A 169 -3.36 -2.08 -3.61
C VAL A 169 -4.45 -3.09 -3.27
N PRO A 170 -5.10 -3.73 -4.27
CA PRO A 170 -6.04 -4.81 -4.02
C PRO A 170 -5.34 -6.03 -3.42
N ILE A 171 -5.86 -6.55 -2.32
CA ILE A 171 -5.36 -7.77 -1.68
C ILE A 171 -6.37 -8.88 -1.92
N ILE A 172 -5.97 -9.86 -2.72
CA ILE A 172 -6.83 -10.96 -3.16
C ILE A 172 -6.74 -12.10 -2.15
N GLY A 173 -7.87 -12.48 -1.55
CA GLY A 173 -7.95 -13.64 -0.68
C GLY A 173 -8.00 -14.96 -1.47
N TYR A 174 -7.68 -16.08 -0.79
CA TYR A 174 -7.65 -17.40 -1.41
C TYR A 174 -9.04 -17.87 -1.85
N LYS A 175 -9.23 -17.99 -3.17
CA LYS A 175 -10.48 -18.43 -3.81
C LYS A 175 -11.72 -17.63 -3.41
N THR A 176 -11.55 -16.33 -3.14
CA THR A 176 -12.63 -15.42 -2.75
C THR A 176 -12.90 -14.37 -3.80
N LYS A 177 -14.08 -13.74 -3.71
CA LYS A 177 -14.53 -12.70 -4.66
C LYS A 177 -14.50 -11.28 -4.08
N THR A 178 -14.12 -11.13 -2.81
CA THR A 178 -14.14 -9.86 -2.08
C THR A 178 -12.73 -9.44 -1.69
N PRO A 179 -11.97 -8.78 -2.58
CA PRO A 179 -10.64 -8.32 -2.25
C PRO A 179 -10.67 -7.26 -1.14
N ALA A 180 -9.71 -7.34 -0.23
CA ALA A 180 -9.39 -6.27 0.68
C ALA A 180 -8.61 -5.15 -0.02
N THR A 181 -8.31 -4.08 0.70
CA THR A 181 -7.49 -2.97 0.18
C THR A 181 -6.37 -2.68 1.16
N LEU A 182 -5.15 -2.61 0.66
CA LEU A 182 -4.03 -1.97 1.35
C LEU A 182 -3.89 -0.56 0.80
N ARG A 183 -4.07 0.44 1.65
CA ARG A 183 -3.90 1.86 1.32
C ARG A 183 -2.59 2.36 1.89
N LEU A 184 -1.70 2.72 1.00
CA LEU A 184 -0.40 3.31 1.33
C LEU A 184 -0.45 4.81 1.07
N TRP A 185 -0.05 5.59 2.07
CA TRP A 185 -0.09 7.04 2.01
C TRP A 185 1.27 7.62 1.65
N SER A 186 1.31 8.39 0.56
CA SER A 186 2.48 9.16 0.12
C SER A 186 2.36 10.61 0.57
N ALA A 187 3.44 11.17 1.08
CA ALA A 187 3.51 12.57 1.48
C ALA A 187 3.97 13.43 0.30
N ARG A 188 3.20 14.47 -0.04
CA ARG A 188 3.56 15.42 -1.09
C ARG A 188 3.55 16.85 -0.57
N SER A 189 4.44 17.68 -1.09
CA SER A 189 4.43 19.11 -0.80
C SER A 189 3.18 19.76 -1.39
N LYS A 190 2.55 20.68 -0.64
CA LYS A 190 1.48 21.54 -1.15
C LYS A 190 1.98 22.56 -2.17
N ARG A 191 3.25 23.02 -2.03
CA ARG A 191 3.87 23.95 -2.96
C ARG A 191 4.44 23.19 -4.15
N ARG A 192 3.91 23.41 -5.35
CA ARG A 192 4.64 23.12 -6.57
C ARG A 192 5.84 24.09 -6.62
N PHE A 193 7.06 23.56 -6.70
CA PHE A 193 8.21 24.38 -7.05
C PHE A 193 8.00 24.83 -8.49
N ASP A 194 7.79 26.14 -8.66
CA ASP A 194 7.78 26.76 -9.98
C ASP A 194 9.24 27.07 -10.33
N PHE A 195 9.85 26.27 -11.19
CA PHE A 195 11.24 26.46 -11.64
C PHE A 195 11.34 27.54 -12.75
N HIS A 196 10.29 28.30 -12.99
CA HIS A 196 10.22 29.35 -14.01
C HIS A 196 10.31 30.78 -13.46
N SER A 197 10.92 30.97 -12.29
CA SER A 197 11.24 32.31 -11.78
C SER A 197 12.73 32.57 -11.81
#